data_0307671c46853c7b91397322a4bd239d
#
_entry.id   0307671c46853c7b91397322a4bd239d
#
_cell.length_a   1.000
_cell.length_b   1.000
_cell.length_c   1.000
_cell.angle_alpha   90.00
_cell.angle_beta   90.00
_cell.angle_gamma   90.00
#
_symmetry.space_group_name_H-M   'P 1'
#
loop_
_entity.id
_entity.type
_entity.pdbx_description
1 polymer ?
#
loop_
_entity_poly.entity_id
_entity_poly.type
_entity_poly.pdbx_seq_one_letter_code
_entity_poly.pdbx_strand_id
1 'polypeptide(L)'
;MFDFGSSNPSRSTLRLTTALSRFRRDDEGSFVIFSLFIFILMILIGGLAIDLMRYENLRTTMQNTIDRAVLAEADLDQDVDPKLVVADYLDKAGMEDLPYEVFVDDKKVGNDVVDRTVFVNSTVVMDTYFMKMIGTPELPVPVATRANEQINDIEISMVLDVSGSMGWGTKLPEMKAAANDFIDEVMLNTEPGRVSMSIVPYATQVNPGAELASKFNITAEHS
;
A
#
# COMPACT_ATOMS: atom_id res chain seq x y z
N MET A 1 103.14 -8.09 1.41
CA MET A 1 102.54 -9.08 0.54
C MET A 1 101.24 -9.52 1.26
N PHE A 2 100.10 -8.85 1.00
CA PHE A 2 98.82 -9.14 1.66
C PHE A 2 97.87 -9.72 0.61
N ASP A 3 97.56 -10.99 0.85
CA ASP A 3 96.64 -11.79 0.05
C ASP A 3 95.17 -11.35 0.39
N PHE A 4 94.44 -10.85 -0.58
CA PHE A 4 92.98 -10.52 -0.42
C PHE A 4 92.18 -11.76 -0.78
N GLY A 5 91.79 -12.51 0.25
CA GLY A 5 90.87 -13.58 0.12
C GLY A 5 89.53 -13.16 -0.50
N SER A 6 89.22 -13.60 -1.71
CA SER A 6 87.95 -13.46 -2.37
C SER A 6 86.93 -14.31 -1.65
N SER A 7 86.00 -13.67 -0.92
CA SER A 7 84.83 -14.29 -0.32
C SER A 7 83.84 -14.68 -1.39
N ASN A 8 83.74 -15.92 -1.72
CA ASN A 8 82.79 -16.50 -2.64
C ASN A 8 81.39 -16.48 -1.95
N PRO A 9 80.34 -15.80 -2.52
CA PRO A 9 79.06 -15.80 -1.88
C PRO A 9 78.46 -17.20 -1.80
N SER A 10 77.99 -17.56 -0.60
CA SER A 10 77.49 -18.91 -0.34
C SER A 10 76.36 -19.27 -1.29
N ARG A 11 76.33 -20.53 -1.77
CA ARG A 11 75.34 -21.06 -2.71
C ARG A 11 73.83 -20.84 -2.20
N SER A 12 73.66 -20.62 -0.92
CA SER A 12 72.34 -20.32 -0.27
C SER A 12 71.88 -18.94 -0.57
N THR A 13 72.72 -17.89 -0.61
CA THR A 13 72.33 -16.49 -0.90
C THR A 13 71.99 -16.32 -2.38
N LEU A 14 72.67 -17.02 -3.29
CA LEU A 14 72.37 -17.05 -4.72
C LEU A 14 71.02 -17.71 -5.01
N ARG A 15 70.62 -18.75 -4.28
CA ARG A 15 69.33 -19.44 -4.44
C ARG A 15 68.18 -18.56 -3.94
N LEU A 16 68.35 -17.83 -2.85
CA LEU A 16 67.34 -16.93 -2.31
C LEU A 16 67.08 -15.70 -3.23
N THR A 17 68.17 -15.12 -3.76
CA THR A 17 68.05 -14.00 -4.70
C THR A 17 67.42 -14.40 -6.03
N THR A 18 67.68 -15.62 -6.52
CA THR A 18 67.04 -16.16 -7.75
C THR A 18 65.57 -16.52 -7.52
N ALA A 19 65.22 -17.06 -6.35
CA ALA A 19 63.81 -17.30 -6.00
C ALA A 19 63.01 -16.01 -5.85
N LEU A 20 63.55 -15.00 -5.20
CA LEU A 20 62.94 -13.68 -5.06
C LEU A 20 62.79 -12.95 -6.41
N SER A 21 63.79 -13.07 -7.31
CA SER A 21 63.71 -12.49 -8.64
C SER A 21 62.71 -13.18 -9.55
N ARG A 22 62.52 -14.51 -9.42
CA ARG A 22 61.44 -15.28 -10.08
C ARG A 22 60.08 -14.85 -9.57
N PHE A 23 59.88 -14.77 -8.25
CA PHE A 23 58.61 -14.35 -7.64
C PHE A 23 58.20 -12.93 -8.04
N ARG A 24 59.18 -12.03 -8.25
CA ARG A 24 58.92 -10.64 -8.68
C ARG A 24 58.65 -10.48 -10.18
N ARG A 25 58.93 -11.54 -10.98
CA ARG A 25 58.77 -11.58 -12.44
C ARG A 25 57.67 -12.52 -12.88
N ASP A 26 56.99 -13.12 -11.90
CA ASP A 26 55.91 -14.08 -12.14
C ASP A 26 54.59 -13.31 -12.22
N ASP A 27 54.12 -13.07 -13.44
CA ASP A 27 52.80 -12.41 -13.73
C ASP A 27 51.65 -13.26 -13.22
N GLU A 28 51.84 -14.57 -12.93
CA GLU A 28 50.81 -15.44 -12.36
C GLU A 28 50.39 -15.03 -10.95
N GLY A 29 51.29 -14.47 -10.12
CA GLY A 29 50.98 -13.94 -8.80
C GLY A 29 50.03 -12.71 -8.85
N SER A 30 50.19 -11.88 -9.85
CA SER A 30 49.33 -10.71 -10.09
C SER A 30 47.89 -11.13 -10.46
N PHE A 31 47.76 -12.19 -11.27
CA PHE A 31 46.47 -12.74 -11.65
C PHE A 31 45.70 -13.34 -10.47
N VAL A 32 46.39 -14.05 -9.56
CA VAL A 32 45.80 -14.63 -8.34
C VAL A 32 45.29 -13.52 -7.41
N ILE A 33 46.06 -12.46 -7.20
CA ILE A 33 45.65 -11.32 -6.37
C ILE A 33 44.43 -10.61 -6.99
N PHE A 34 44.44 -10.39 -8.29
CA PHE A 34 43.33 -9.81 -9.02
C PHE A 34 42.06 -10.67 -8.94
N SER A 35 42.21 -11.99 -9.15
CA SER A 35 41.10 -12.94 -9.05
C SER A 35 40.51 -12.99 -7.63
N LEU A 36 41.36 -12.94 -6.59
CA LEU A 36 40.89 -12.88 -5.21
C LEU A 36 40.13 -11.58 -4.93
N PHE A 37 40.59 -10.44 -5.44
CA PHE A 37 39.89 -9.16 -5.30
C PHE A 37 38.52 -9.22 -5.96
N ILE A 38 38.43 -9.71 -7.19
CA ILE A 38 37.14 -9.88 -7.91
C ILE A 38 36.24 -10.84 -7.15
N PHE A 39 36.76 -11.94 -6.61
CA PHE A 39 35.97 -12.89 -5.82
C PHE A 39 35.38 -12.26 -4.56
N ILE A 40 36.16 -11.47 -3.82
CA ILE A 40 35.67 -10.72 -2.64
C ILE A 40 34.59 -9.71 -3.06
N LEU A 41 34.81 -9.01 -4.17
CA LEU A 41 33.84 -8.05 -4.70
C LEU A 41 32.51 -8.74 -5.07
N MET A 42 32.59 -9.93 -5.69
CA MET A 42 31.38 -10.72 -6.00
C MET A 42 30.63 -11.16 -4.73
N ILE A 43 31.35 -11.59 -3.68
CA ILE A 43 30.74 -11.94 -2.39
C ILE A 43 30.06 -10.72 -1.76
N LEU A 44 30.68 -9.54 -1.80
CA LEU A 44 30.08 -8.31 -1.27
C LEU A 44 28.80 -7.95 -2.01
N ILE A 45 28.82 -7.95 -3.34
CA ILE A 45 27.64 -7.62 -4.16
C ILE A 45 26.52 -8.63 -3.93
N GLY A 46 26.83 -9.93 -3.94
CA GLY A 46 25.86 -10.99 -3.66
C GLY A 46 25.29 -10.92 -2.25
N GLY A 47 26.14 -10.58 -1.28
CA GLY A 47 25.74 -10.39 0.12
C GLY A 47 24.81 -9.20 0.32
N LEU A 48 25.08 -8.06 -0.33
CA LEU A 48 24.19 -6.91 -0.34
C LEU A 48 22.81 -7.27 -0.89
N ALA A 49 22.76 -8.05 -1.98
CA ALA A 49 21.51 -8.51 -2.56
C ALA A 49 20.70 -9.37 -1.60
N ILE A 50 21.36 -10.22 -0.79
CA ILE A 50 20.70 -11.04 0.23
C ILE A 50 20.10 -10.17 1.34
N ASP A 51 20.84 -9.19 1.86
CA ASP A 51 20.31 -8.30 2.89
C ASP A 51 19.13 -7.47 2.37
N LEU A 52 19.22 -6.97 1.14
CA LEU A 52 18.13 -6.23 0.51
C LEU A 52 16.89 -7.10 0.28
N MET A 53 17.07 -8.35 -0.17
CA MET A 53 15.96 -9.30 -0.35
C MET A 53 15.27 -9.61 0.98
N ARG A 54 16.02 -9.75 2.07
CA ARG A 54 15.47 -9.94 3.43
C ARG A 54 14.71 -8.72 3.89
N TYR A 55 15.23 -7.51 3.64
CA TYR A 55 14.58 -6.25 3.94
C TYR A 55 13.23 -6.15 3.24
N GLU A 56 13.19 -6.35 1.92
CA GLU A 56 11.95 -6.27 1.13
C GLU A 56 10.94 -7.36 1.52
N ASN A 57 11.40 -8.56 1.85
CA ASN A 57 10.53 -9.63 2.31
C ASN A 57 9.88 -9.28 3.66
N LEU A 58 10.67 -8.82 4.62
CA LEU A 58 10.16 -8.37 5.93
C LEU A 58 9.18 -7.22 5.77
N ARG A 59 9.54 -6.19 5.00
CA ARG A 59 8.70 -5.03 4.72
C ARG A 59 7.37 -5.44 4.08
N THR A 60 7.40 -6.30 3.07
CA THR A 60 6.19 -6.77 2.37
C THR A 60 5.29 -7.57 3.31
N THR A 61 5.88 -8.44 4.15
CA THR A 61 5.10 -9.23 5.11
C THR A 61 4.44 -8.34 6.16
N MET A 62 5.17 -7.37 6.72
CA MET A 62 4.63 -6.39 7.64
C MET A 62 3.52 -5.55 6.99
N GLN A 63 3.78 -5.02 5.79
CA GLN A 63 2.81 -4.23 5.04
C GLN A 63 1.51 -5.01 4.83
N ASN A 64 1.58 -6.22 4.30
CA ASN A 64 0.41 -7.06 4.04
C ASN A 64 -0.38 -7.40 5.31
N THR A 65 0.30 -7.61 6.43
CA THR A 65 -0.36 -7.92 7.70
C THR A 65 -1.08 -6.69 8.25
N ILE A 66 -0.41 -5.53 8.28
CA ILE A 66 -0.97 -4.28 8.76
C ILE A 66 -2.09 -3.80 7.83
N ASP A 67 -1.97 -3.94 6.50
CA ASP A 67 -3.02 -3.59 5.54
C ASP A 67 -4.32 -4.36 5.82
N ARG A 68 -4.23 -5.66 6.10
CA ARG A 68 -5.40 -6.48 6.46
C ARG A 68 -6.00 -6.06 7.78
N ALA A 69 -5.17 -5.76 8.77
CA ALA A 69 -5.62 -5.32 10.08
C ALA A 69 -6.35 -3.96 9.99
N VAL A 70 -5.79 -3.01 9.26
CA VAL A 70 -6.35 -1.66 9.08
C VAL A 70 -7.66 -1.70 8.27
N LEU A 71 -7.74 -2.58 7.25
CA LEU A 71 -8.99 -2.77 6.49
C LEU A 71 -10.09 -3.39 7.34
N ALA A 72 -9.76 -4.38 8.20
CA ALA A 72 -10.74 -4.98 9.10
C ALA A 72 -11.22 -4.02 10.18
N GLU A 73 -10.35 -3.09 10.61
CA GLU A 73 -10.68 -2.09 11.61
C GLU A 73 -11.45 -0.90 11.06
N ALA A 74 -11.23 -0.57 9.79
CA ALA A 74 -11.95 0.53 9.14
C ALA A 74 -13.45 0.23 8.96
N ASP A 75 -13.85 -1.02 9.05
CA ASP A 75 -15.25 -1.46 8.97
C ASP A 75 -16.10 -0.73 10.01
N LEU A 76 -17.16 -0.05 9.54
CA LEU A 76 -18.06 0.76 10.38
C LEU A 76 -18.91 -0.10 11.32
N ASP A 77 -19.12 -1.38 11.00
CA ASP A 77 -19.82 -2.36 11.83
C ASP A 77 -18.89 -2.98 12.90
N GLN A 78 -17.61 -2.59 12.94
CA GLN A 78 -16.65 -3.10 13.89
C GLN A 78 -16.80 -2.44 15.27
N ASP A 79 -17.19 -3.24 16.27
CA ASP A 79 -17.38 -2.80 17.66
C ASP A 79 -16.16 -3.09 18.58
N VAL A 80 -15.16 -3.81 18.08
CA VAL A 80 -13.97 -4.18 18.86
C VAL A 80 -12.99 -2.99 18.90
N ASP A 81 -12.27 -2.84 20.02
CA ASP A 81 -11.23 -1.81 20.14
C ASP A 81 -10.19 -1.96 19.01
N PRO A 82 -9.91 -0.89 18.24
CA PRO A 82 -8.96 -0.88 17.12
C PRO A 82 -7.59 -1.49 17.44
N LYS A 83 -7.09 -1.24 18.62
CA LYS A 83 -5.81 -1.79 19.08
C LYS A 83 -5.84 -3.30 19.24
N LEU A 84 -6.99 -3.85 19.66
CA LEU A 84 -7.15 -5.30 19.84
C LEU A 84 -7.24 -6.02 18.47
N VAL A 85 -7.89 -5.40 17.50
CA VAL A 85 -7.96 -5.95 16.12
C VAL A 85 -6.57 -6.00 15.50
N VAL A 86 -5.83 -4.89 15.56
CA VAL A 86 -4.45 -4.85 15.02
C VAL A 86 -3.55 -5.86 15.76
N ALA A 87 -3.64 -5.94 17.10
CA ALA A 87 -2.88 -6.90 17.88
C ALA A 87 -3.17 -8.36 17.48
N ASP A 88 -4.43 -8.72 17.26
CA ASP A 88 -4.86 -10.07 16.86
C ASP A 88 -4.31 -10.47 15.48
N TYR A 89 -4.29 -9.52 14.52
CA TYR A 89 -3.69 -9.77 13.20
C TYR A 89 -2.17 -9.94 13.27
N LEU A 90 -1.48 -9.16 14.10
CA LEU A 90 -0.05 -9.27 14.30
C LEU A 90 0.33 -10.57 15.01
N ASP A 91 -0.42 -10.95 16.06
CA ASP A 91 -0.23 -12.22 16.78
C ASP A 91 -0.38 -13.43 15.83
N LYS A 92 -1.46 -13.47 15.05
CA LYS A 92 -1.69 -14.54 14.05
C LYS A 92 -0.63 -14.60 12.95
N ALA A 93 0.07 -13.50 12.70
CA ALA A 93 1.18 -13.45 11.75
C ALA A 93 2.54 -13.79 12.41
N GLY A 94 2.59 -14.07 13.72
CA GLY A 94 3.81 -14.28 14.48
C GLY A 94 4.65 -13.00 14.63
N MET A 95 3.99 -11.87 14.75
CA MET A 95 4.58 -10.52 14.85
C MET A 95 4.10 -9.78 16.12
N GLU A 96 3.82 -10.51 17.20
CA GLU A 96 3.31 -9.97 18.46
C GLU A 96 4.19 -8.90 19.09
N ASP A 97 5.52 -9.01 18.89
CA ASP A 97 6.51 -8.07 19.41
C ASP A 97 6.73 -6.83 18.54
N LEU A 98 5.98 -6.69 17.43
CA LEU A 98 6.13 -5.57 16.51
C LEU A 98 5.67 -4.26 17.19
N PRO A 99 6.51 -3.21 17.28
CA PRO A 99 6.06 -1.91 17.75
C PRO A 99 5.13 -1.27 16.72
N TYR A 100 3.96 -0.81 17.13
CA TYR A 100 3.02 -0.11 16.26
C TYR A 100 2.25 0.97 17.01
N GLU A 101 1.74 1.95 16.26
CA GLU A 101 0.84 2.97 16.73
C GLU A 101 -0.42 2.97 15.88
N VAL A 102 -1.58 3.01 16.52
CA VAL A 102 -2.90 3.05 15.87
C VAL A 102 -3.55 4.40 16.14
N PHE A 103 -4.01 5.05 15.11
CA PHE A 103 -4.80 6.29 15.16
C PHE A 103 -6.13 6.04 14.45
N VAL A 104 -7.22 6.39 15.13
CA VAL A 104 -8.59 6.30 14.59
C VAL A 104 -9.22 7.68 14.63
N ASP A 105 -9.83 8.08 13.53
CA ASP A 105 -10.59 9.31 13.39
C ASP A 105 -11.99 8.95 12.90
N ASP A 106 -12.97 9.08 13.80
CA ASP A 106 -14.37 8.78 13.56
C ASP A 106 -15.20 10.05 13.43
N LYS A 107 -15.91 10.22 12.32
CA LYS A 107 -16.97 11.22 12.20
C LYS A 107 -18.32 10.59 12.49
N LYS A 108 -19.10 11.23 13.34
CA LYS A 108 -20.40 10.75 13.80
C LYS A 108 -21.53 11.69 13.37
N VAL A 109 -22.65 11.08 13.01
CA VAL A 109 -23.93 11.77 12.84
C VAL A 109 -24.90 11.17 13.86
N GLY A 110 -25.24 11.95 14.89
CA GLY A 110 -25.96 11.41 16.05
C GLY A 110 -25.09 10.44 16.85
N ASN A 111 -25.51 9.19 16.93
CA ASN A 111 -24.75 8.12 17.60
C ASN A 111 -23.97 7.22 16.62
N ASP A 112 -24.24 7.32 15.32
CA ASP A 112 -23.68 6.41 14.32
C ASP A 112 -22.38 6.96 13.74
N VAL A 113 -21.37 6.09 13.59
CA VAL A 113 -20.13 6.41 12.88
C VAL A 113 -20.43 6.35 11.38
N VAL A 114 -20.16 7.44 10.68
CA VAL A 114 -20.49 7.58 9.24
C VAL A 114 -19.25 7.66 8.35
N ASP A 115 -18.09 7.89 8.97
CA ASP A 115 -16.79 7.94 8.31
C ASP A 115 -15.75 7.56 9.35
N ARG A 116 -15.01 6.49 9.09
CA ARG A 116 -13.92 6.03 9.94
C ARG A 116 -12.64 6.00 9.13
N THR A 117 -11.63 6.69 9.64
CA THR A 117 -10.27 6.60 9.09
C THR A 117 -9.38 5.94 10.12
N VAL A 118 -8.72 4.87 9.73
CA VAL A 118 -7.73 4.17 10.55
C VAL A 118 -6.36 4.34 9.91
N PHE A 119 -5.39 4.71 10.73
CA PHE A 119 -4.00 4.82 10.32
C PHE A 119 -3.12 4.05 11.30
N VAL A 120 -2.27 3.18 10.78
CA VAL A 120 -1.28 2.43 11.56
C VAL A 120 0.10 2.70 10.99
N ASN A 121 1.04 2.98 11.89
CA ASN A 121 2.46 3.04 11.57
C ASN A 121 3.24 2.02 12.41
N SER A 122 4.32 1.53 11.85
CA SER A 122 5.25 0.61 12.51
C SER A 122 6.64 0.78 11.93
N THR A 123 7.67 0.62 12.75
CA THR A 123 9.05 0.59 12.30
C THR A 123 9.81 -0.46 13.10
N VAL A 124 10.37 -1.42 12.40
CA VAL A 124 11.23 -2.46 12.98
C VAL A 124 12.66 -2.23 12.52
N VAL A 125 13.62 -2.62 13.34
CA VAL A 125 15.03 -2.61 12.98
C VAL A 125 15.45 -4.03 12.62
N MET A 126 15.93 -4.22 11.39
CA MET A 126 16.44 -5.50 10.88
C MET A 126 17.96 -5.54 10.92
N ASP A 127 18.52 -6.57 11.55
CA ASP A 127 19.95 -6.83 11.49
C ASP A 127 20.39 -7.26 10.09
N THR A 128 21.50 -6.68 9.61
CA THR A 128 22.11 -7.03 8.33
C THR A 128 23.21 -8.09 8.53
N TYR A 129 23.41 -8.95 7.53
CA TYR A 129 24.49 -9.95 7.54
C TYR A 129 25.74 -9.44 6.83
N PHE A 130 25.59 -8.86 5.68
CA PHE A 130 26.70 -8.42 4.82
C PHE A 130 26.91 -6.90 4.87
N MET A 131 25.85 -6.12 4.94
CA MET A 131 25.95 -4.66 5.01
C MET A 131 26.68 -4.18 6.26
N LYS A 132 26.65 -4.94 7.36
CA LYS A 132 27.45 -4.64 8.56
C LYS A 132 28.95 -4.63 8.30
N MET A 133 29.44 -5.38 7.28
CA MET A 133 30.86 -5.42 6.91
C MET A 133 31.31 -4.10 6.28
N ILE A 134 30.37 -3.33 5.72
CA ILE A 134 30.61 -2.01 5.13
C ILE A 134 30.14 -0.86 6.01
N GLY A 135 29.82 -1.15 7.29
CA GLY A 135 29.47 -0.15 8.28
C GLY A 135 27.98 0.12 8.50
N THR A 136 27.08 -0.71 7.94
CA THR A 136 25.63 -0.61 8.13
C THR A 136 25.11 -1.88 8.82
N PRO A 137 25.19 -1.98 10.17
CA PRO A 137 24.80 -3.18 10.90
C PRO A 137 23.30 -3.40 10.95
N GLU A 138 22.50 -2.34 10.84
CA GLU A 138 21.05 -2.35 11.02
C GLU A 138 20.37 -1.53 9.93
N LEU A 139 19.15 -1.95 9.54
CA LEU A 139 18.28 -1.22 8.61
C LEU A 139 16.91 -1.03 9.25
N PRO A 140 16.40 0.21 9.37
CA PRO A 140 15.02 0.47 9.76
C PRO A 140 14.08 0.08 8.62
N VAL A 141 13.02 -0.66 8.95
CA VAL A 141 11.96 -1.11 8.03
C VAL A 141 10.65 -0.39 8.42
N PRO A 142 10.40 0.79 7.89
CA PRO A 142 9.17 1.52 8.16
C PRO A 142 8.03 0.98 7.30
N VAL A 143 6.83 0.90 7.91
CA VAL A 143 5.57 0.55 7.27
C VAL A 143 4.49 1.51 7.77
N ALA A 144 3.65 2.02 6.89
CA ALA A 144 2.53 2.86 7.24
C ALA A 144 1.35 2.56 6.31
N THR A 145 0.15 2.44 6.90
CA THR A 145 -1.07 2.10 6.18
C THR A 145 -2.23 2.95 6.66
N ARG A 146 -3.12 3.31 5.75
CA ARG A 146 -4.38 3.99 6.04
C ARG A 146 -5.51 3.30 5.30
N ALA A 147 -6.63 3.08 5.99
CA ALA A 147 -7.91 2.75 5.39
C ALA A 147 -8.96 3.79 5.83
N ASN A 148 -9.94 3.98 4.98
CA ASN A 148 -11.11 4.81 5.27
C ASN A 148 -12.33 4.09 4.76
N GLU A 149 -13.34 3.98 5.61
CA GLU A 149 -14.68 3.57 5.24
C GLU A 149 -15.66 4.69 5.50
N GLN A 150 -16.54 4.92 4.55
CA GLN A 150 -17.51 6.01 4.60
C GLN A 150 -18.84 5.57 4.02
N ILE A 151 -19.93 5.89 4.73
CA ILE A 151 -21.28 5.75 4.19
C ILE A 151 -21.56 6.97 3.33
N ASN A 152 -21.76 6.76 2.03
CA ASN A 152 -22.09 7.83 1.10
C ASN A 152 -23.60 8.09 1.08
N ASP A 153 -23.98 9.36 1.05
CA ASP A 153 -25.36 9.75 0.76
C ASP A 153 -25.66 9.52 -0.73
N ILE A 154 -26.83 8.98 -1.03
CA ILE A 154 -27.26 8.64 -2.38
C ILE A 154 -28.41 9.55 -2.79
N GLU A 155 -28.27 10.24 -3.93
CA GLU A 155 -29.32 11.03 -4.54
C GLU A 155 -29.81 10.31 -5.80
N ILE A 156 -31.10 9.94 -5.81
CA ILE A 156 -31.73 9.24 -6.93
C ILE A 156 -32.74 10.14 -7.57
N SER A 157 -32.59 10.42 -8.87
CA SER A 157 -33.59 11.08 -9.68
C SER A 157 -34.30 10.09 -10.58
N MET A 158 -35.59 9.86 -10.32
CA MET A 158 -36.45 8.97 -11.11
C MET A 158 -37.19 9.78 -12.15
N VAL A 159 -36.86 9.61 -13.41
CA VAL A 159 -37.45 10.30 -14.54
C VAL A 159 -38.51 9.38 -15.18
N LEU A 160 -39.80 9.73 -15.04
CA LEU A 160 -40.93 8.89 -15.42
C LEU A 160 -41.68 9.47 -16.64
N ASP A 161 -41.80 8.65 -17.67
CA ASP A 161 -42.62 9.00 -18.86
C ASP A 161 -44.11 8.91 -18.53
N VAL A 162 -44.77 10.06 -18.57
CA VAL A 162 -46.24 10.17 -18.43
C VAL A 162 -46.89 10.68 -19.73
N SER A 163 -46.20 10.50 -20.87
CA SER A 163 -46.73 10.93 -22.18
C SER A 163 -48.03 10.20 -22.54
N GLY A 164 -48.75 10.73 -23.51
CA GLY A 164 -50.06 10.18 -23.95
C GLY A 164 -50.00 8.70 -24.35
N SER A 165 -48.89 8.22 -24.84
CA SER A 165 -48.65 6.79 -25.17
C SER A 165 -48.68 5.86 -23.94
N MET A 166 -48.37 6.37 -22.75
CA MET A 166 -48.44 5.64 -21.49
C MET A 166 -49.89 5.44 -20.99
N GLY A 167 -50.86 6.22 -21.46
CA GLY A 167 -52.26 6.04 -21.16
C GLY A 167 -52.94 4.85 -21.85
N TRP A 168 -52.23 4.12 -22.73
CA TRP A 168 -52.78 3.02 -23.48
C TRP A 168 -52.47 1.67 -22.76
N GLY A 169 -53.54 0.92 -22.47
CA GLY A 169 -53.44 -0.36 -21.75
C GLY A 169 -53.03 -0.20 -20.28
N THR A 170 -52.15 -1.06 -19.82
CA THR A 170 -51.69 -1.15 -18.43
C THR A 170 -50.36 -0.45 -18.15
N LYS A 171 -49.79 0.25 -19.13
CA LYS A 171 -48.42 0.81 -19.03
C LYS A 171 -48.22 1.78 -17.86
N LEU A 172 -49.15 2.76 -17.72
CA LEU A 172 -49.01 3.76 -16.65
C LEU A 172 -49.22 3.15 -15.24
N PRO A 173 -50.25 2.28 -15.02
CA PRO A 173 -50.35 1.54 -13.76
C PRO A 173 -49.15 0.67 -13.43
N GLU A 174 -48.63 -0.08 -14.43
CA GLU A 174 -47.45 -0.93 -14.24
C GLU A 174 -46.18 -0.13 -13.93
N MET A 175 -45.97 1.01 -14.61
CA MET A 175 -44.88 1.93 -14.29
C MET A 175 -44.98 2.46 -12.86
N LYS A 176 -46.18 2.87 -12.42
CA LYS A 176 -46.38 3.35 -11.04
C LYS A 176 -46.11 2.25 -10.01
N ALA A 177 -46.56 1.01 -10.29
CA ALA A 177 -46.30 -0.10 -9.41
C ALA A 177 -44.77 -0.36 -9.30
N ALA A 178 -44.09 -0.47 -10.44
CA ALA A 178 -42.63 -0.66 -10.47
C ALA A 178 -41.85 0.47 -9.80
N ALA A 179 -42.31 1.73 -9.95
CA ALA A 179 -41.68 2.86 -9.28
C ALA A 179 -41.86 2.79 -7.75
N ASN A 180 -43.04 2.41 -7.27
CA ASN A 180 -43.29 2.22 -5.84
C ASN A 180 -42.46 1.05 -5.29
N ASP A 181 -42.43 -0.09 -5.95
CA ASP A 181 -41.63 -1.27 -5.55
C ASP A 181 -40.16 -0.88 -5.47
N PHE A 182 -39.64 -0.11 -6.42
CA PHE A 182 -38.25 0.36 -6.40
C PHE A 182 -37.98 1.33 -5.23
N ILE A 183 -38.91 2.25 -4.93
CA ILE A 183 -38.77 3.17 -3.79
C ILE A 183 -38.77 2.38 -2.49
N ASP A 184 -39.72 1.46 -2.34
CA ASP A 184 -39.80 0.62 -1.14
C ASP A 184 -38.52 -0.23 -0.93
N GLU A 185 -38.01 -0.86 -1.99
CA GLU A 185 -36.80 -1.67 -1.92
C GLU A 185 -35.57 -0.83 -1.53
N VAL A 186 -35.42 0.35 -2.12
CA VAL A 186 -34.29 1.25 -1.79
C VAL A 186 -34.39 1.78 -0.38
N MET A 187 -35.61 2.20 0.05
CA MET A 187 -35.79 2.76 1.39
C MET A 187 -35.71 1.72 2.50
N LEU A 188 -36.08 0.44 2.23
CA LEU A 188 -35.96 -0.65 3.19
C LEU A 188 -34.53 -1.12 3.39
N ASN A 189 -33.69 -1.05 2.33
CA ASN A 189 -32.32 -1.54 2.35
C ASN A 189 -31.28 -0.42 2.57
N THR A 190 -31.70 0.79 2.93
CA THR A 190 -30.81 1.92 3.18
C THR A 190 -31.11 2.54 4.54
N GLU A 191 -30.09 2.97 5.24
CA GLU A 191 -30.23 3.67 6.51
C GLU A 191 -31.05 4.97 6.35
N PRO A 192 -31.92 5.29 7.33
CA PRO A 192 -32.74 6.49 7.30
C PRO A 192 -31.91 7.78 7.17
N GLY A 193 -32.28 8.61 6.20
CA GLY A 193 -31.61 9.88 5.95
C GLY A 193 -30.41 9.84 5.01
N ARG A 194 -30.06 8.65 4.50
CA ARG A 194 -28.93 8.47 3.56
C ARG A 194 -29.32 8.51 2.09
N VAL A 195 -30.59 8.34 1.81
CA VAL A 195 -31.13 8.41 0.44
C VAL A 195 -32.10 9.58 0.32
N SER A 196 -31.89 10.39 -0.70
CA SER A 196 -32.90 11.35 -1.18
C SER A 196 -33.37 10.93 -2.56
N MET A 197 -34.69 10.99 -2.77
CA MET A 197 -35.31 10.67 -4.05
C MET A 197 -36.04 11.83 -4.61
N SER A 198 -35.86 12.12 -5.89
CA SER A 198 -36.68 13.06 -6.64
C SER A 198 -37.42 12.32 -7.75
N ILE A 199 -38.71 12.69 -7.97
CA ILE A 199 -39.54 12.13 -9.04
C ILE A 199 -39.80 13.24 -10.04
N VAL A 200 -39.39 13.03 -11.28
CA VAL A 200 -39.52 13.98 -12.38
C VAL A 200 -40.39 13.35 -13.47
N PRO A 201 -41.72 13.58 -13.41
CA PRO A 201 -42.59 13.15 -14.50
C PRO A 201 -42.40 14.05 -15.72
N TYR A 202 -42.30 13.44 -16.90
CA TYR A 202 -42.22 14.18 -18.16
C TYR A 202 -43.19 13.64 -19.21
N ALA A 203 -43.61 14.52 -20.13
CA ALA A 203 -44.30 14.14 -21.34
C ALA A 203 -43.53 14.68 -22.56
N THR A 204 -44.01 15.70 -23.23
CA THR A 204 -43.24 16.43 -24.26
C THR A 204 -42.35 17.50 -23.65
N GLN A 205 -42.63 17.90 -22.42
CA GLN A 205 -41.91 18.91 -21.64
C GLN A 205 -41.88 18.50 -20.17
N VAL A 206 -40.92 19.05 -19.43
CA VAL A 206 -40.83 18.93 -17.98
C VAL A 206 -41.35 20.23 -17.35
N ASN A 207 -42.25 20.10 -16.41
CA ASN A 207 -42.67 21.24 -15.59
C ASN A 207 -41.81 21.33 -14.33
N PRO A 208 -40.91 22.30 -14.20
CA PRO A 208 -40.04 22.40 -13.05
C PRO A 208 -40.73 22.87 -11.77
N GLY A 209 -42.00 23.24 -11.84
CA GLY A 209 -42.74 23.88 -10.76
C GLY A 209 -42.36 25.35 -10.55
N ALA A 210 -43.16 26.09 -9.81
CA ALA A 210 -43.02 27.54 -9.66
C ALA A 210 -41.68 27.93 -8.95
N GLU A 211 -41.23 27.12 -8.01
CA GLU A 211 -40.01 27.40 -7.24
C GLU A 211 -38.75 27.26 -8.08
N LEU A 212 -38.62 26.18 -8.82
CA LEU A 212 -37.46 25.96 -9.70
C LEU A 212 -37.51 26.85 -10.95
N ALA A 213 -38.71 27.08 -11.52
CA ALA A 213 -38.88 27.96 -12.66
C ALA A 213 -38.37 29.38 -12.38
N SER A 214 -38.50 29.87 -11.15
CA SER A 214 -38.00 31.20 -10.74
C SER A 214 -36.46 31.31 -10.77
N LYS A 215 -35.75 30.17 -10.75
CA LYS A 215 -34.29 30.13 -10.75
C LYS A 215 -33.70 29.92 -12.16
N PHE A 216 -34.54 29.60 -13.15
CA PHE A 216 -34.12 29.45 -14.53
C PHE A 216 -34.41 30.73 -15.34
N ASN A 217 -33.46 31.05 -16.23
CA ASN A 217 -33.70 32.08 -17.23
C ASN A 217 -34.48 31.47 -18.40
N ILE A 218 -35.80 31.51 -18.33
CA ILE A 218 -36.70 30.96 -19.36
C ILE A 218 -36.70 31.90 -20.56
N THR A 219 -36.09 31.46 -21.68
CA THR A 219 -35.98 32.27 -22.90
C THR A 219 -37.11 32.07 -23.90
N ALA A 220 -37.93 31.02 -23.76
CA ALA A 220 -39.09 30.74 -24.58
C ALA A 220 -40.13 29.91 -23.82
N GLU A 221 -41.39 30.36 -23.82
CA GLU A 221 -42.54 29.58 -23.36
C GLU A 221 -43.31 29.08 -24.59
N HIS A 222 -43.54 27.78 -24.65
CA HIS A 222 -44.45 27.20 -25.65
C HIS A 222 -45.78 26.91 -24.97
N SER A 223 -46.80 27.55 -25.47
CA SER A 223 -48.22 27.36 -25.07
C SER A 223 -48.83 26.15 -25.78
#